data_ebd785a9febfe224a1d94c069be743dd
#
_entry.id   ebd785a9febfe224a1d94c069be743dd
#
_cell.length_a   1.000
_cell.length_b   1.000
_cell.length_c   1.000
_cell.angle_alpha   90.00
_cell.angle_beta   90.00
_cell.angle_gamma   90.00
#
_symmetry.space_group_name_H-M   'P 1'
#
loop_
_entity.id
_entity.type
_entity.pdbx_description
1 polymer ?
#
loop_
_entity_poly.entity_id
_entity_poly.type
_entity_poly.pdbx_seq_one_letter_code
_entity_poly.pdbx_strand_id
1 'polypeptide(L)'
;DIMMPVMNGIVMCRKLKEDLRTSHIPIILLTAKDSLQDKEEGYQVGADSYLTKPFSATLLHSRIHNLLESRKLLAERFNTNSILIDKRAAVTESMNKLDNEFLEKINKLIEDRLSSEKIDIGYLSDAMCMSNSTLYRKMKALTGLSTNEYIRKIKMLSLIHI
;
A
#
# COMPACT_ATOMS: atom_id res chain seq x y z
N ASP A 1 -18.41 -8.71 -1.23
CA ASP A 1 -19.66 -8.95 -0.52
C ASP A 1 -19.37 -9.26 0.95
N ILE A 2 -20.21 -8.78 1.87
CA ILE A 2 -20.05 -9.11 3.29
C ILE A 2 -20.60 -10.50 3.58
N MET A 3 -21.79 -10.79 3.10
CA MET A 3 -22.40 -12.11 3.30
C MET A 3 -21.91 -13.08 2.21
N MET A 4 -20.96 -13.91 2.57
CA MET A 4 -20.41 -14.96 1.71
C MET A 4 -20.36 -16.29 2.44
N PRO A 5 -20.53 -17.43 1.73
CA PRO A 5 -20.33 -18.74 2.33
C PRO A 5 -18.87 -18.93 2.74
N VAL A 6 -18.62 -19.71 3.79
CA VAL A 6 -17.31 -20.09 4.33
C VAL A 6 -16.57 -18.94 5.08
N MET A 7 -16.49 -17.72 4.51
CA MET A 7 -15.82 -16.60 5.15
C MET A 7 -16.59 -15.30 4.92
N ASN A 8 -16.89 -14.58 5.98
CA ASN A 8 -17.50 -13.25 5.92
C ASN A 8 -16.51 -12.24 5.28
N GLY A 9 -17.03 -11.32 4.46
CA GLY A 9 -16.26 -10.29 3.78
C GLY A 9 -15.48 -9.35 4.72
N ILE A 10 -15.99 -9.09 5.93
CA ILE A 10 -15.28 -8.31 6.97
C ILE A 10 -14.04 -9.08 7.44
N VAL A 11 -14.16 -10.38 7.72
CA VAL A 11 -13.03 -11.23 8.12
C VAL A 11 -12.01 -11.32 6.98
N MET A 12 -12.47 -11.45 5.74
CA MET A 12 -11.59 -11.42 4.56
C MET A 12 -10.85 -10.09 4.45
N CYS A 13 -11.56 -8.97 4.60
CA CYS A 13 -10.96 -7.63 4.57
C CYS A 13 -9.86 -7.49 5.63
N ARG A 14 -10.15 -7.88 6.88
CA ARG A 14 -9.19 -7.87 7.98
C ARG A 14 -7.93 -8.66 7.62
N LYS A 15 -8.05 -9.90 7.18
CA LYS A 15 -6.91 -10.73 6.77
C LYS A 15 -6.07 -10.10 5.66
N LEU A 16 -6.71 -9.48 4.67
CA LEU A 16 -6.00 -8.81 3.59
C LEU A 16 -5.28 -7.55 4.06
N LYS A 17 -5.86 -6.80 4.99
CA LYS A 17 -5.26 -5.58 5.54
C LYS A 17 -4.17 -5.86 6.57
N GLU A 18 -4.19 -6.99 7.24
CA GLU A 18 -3.16 -7.44 8.20
C GLU A 18 -1.98 -8.17 7.53
N ASP A 19 -2.12 -8.60 6.27
CA ASP A 19 -1.02 -9.23 5.53
C ASP A 19 -0.16 -8.17 4.83
N LEU A 20 1.13 -8.15 5.13
CA LEU A 20 2.11 -7.23 4.55
C LEU A 20 2.12 -7.25 3.01
N ARG A 21 1.76 -8.37 2.38
CA ARG A 21 1.73 -8.52 0.92
C ARG A 21 0.53 -7.84 0.26
N THR A 22 -0.57 -7.64 1.01
CA THR A 22 -1.86 -7.18 0.47
C THR A 22 -2.42 -5.93 1.15
N SER A 23 -1.81 -5.46 2.25
CA SER A 23 -2.25 -4.29 3.02
C SER A 23 -2.46 -3.02 2.17
N HIS A 24 -1.68 -2.85 1.10
CA HIS A 24 -1.77 -1.71 0.18
C HIS A 24 -2.96 -1.77 -0.78
N ILE A 25 -3.64 -2.92 -0.92
CA ILE A 25 -4.73 -3.09 -1.90
C ILE A 25 -5.99 -2.38 -1.40
N PRO A 26 -6.59 -1.45 -2.18
CA PRO A 26 -7.86 -0.83 -1.83
C PRO A 26 -8.99 -1.86 -1.80
N ILE A 27 -9.84 -1.80 -0.78
CA ILE A 27 -10.96 -2.73 -0.60
C ILE A 27 -12.27 -1.95 -0.48
N ILE A 28 -13.24 -2.27 -1.33
CA ILE A 28 -14.62 -1.79 -1.24
C ILE A 28 -15.48 -2.95 -0.75
N LEU A 29 -16.13 -2.78 0.40
CA LEU A 29 -17.10 -3.74 0.90
C LEU A 29 -18.48 -3.49 0.28
N LEU A 30 -19.06 -4.52 -0.31
CA LEU A 30 -20.42 -4.49 -0.86
C LEU A 30 -21.35 -5.26 0.06
N THR A 31 -22.54 -4.72 0.37
CA THR A 31 -23.49 -5.35 1.28
C THR A 31 -24.93 -5.05 0.95
N ALA A 32 -25.81 -5.97 1.28
CA ALA A 32 -27.27 -5.76 1.28
C ALA A 32 -27.78 -5.11 2.58
N LYS A 33 -26.92 -5.03 3.63
CA LYS A 33 -27.27 -4.44 4.92
C LYS A 33 -26.83 -2.98 5.00
N ASP A 34 -27.72 -2.15 5.50
CA ASP A 34 -27.50 -0.71 5.70
C ASP A 34 -27.43 -0.34 7.19
N SER A 35 -27.04 -1.28 8.07
CA SER A 35 -26.90 -0.99 9.48
C SER A 35 -25.63 -0.14 9.71
N LEU A 36 -25.74 0.84 10.62
CA LEU A 36 -24.60 1.67 11.04
C LEU A 36 -23.49 0.80 11.63
N GLN A 37 -23.84 -0.24 12.40
CA GLN A 37 -22.88 -1.15 13.01
C GLN A 37 -22.05 -1.92 11.98
N ASP A 38 -22.65 -2.42 10.89
CA ASP A 38 -21.92 -3.13 9.84
C ASP A 38 -20.95 -2.19 9.09
N LYS A 39 -21.32 -0.89 8.94
CA LYS A 39 -20.45 0.13 8.35
C LYS A 39 -19.27 0.47 9.26
N GLU A 40 -19.53 0.69 10.54
CA GLU A 40 -18.49 0.97 11.54
C GLU A 40 -17.49 -0.19 11.64
N GLU A 41 -17.97 -1.42 11.73
CA GLU A 41 -17.11 -2.61 11.73
C GLU A 41 -16.28 -2.72 10.45
N GLY A 42 -16.88 -2.46 9.27
CA GLY A 42 -16.20 -2.45 7.99
C GLY A 42 -15.06 -1.44 7.92
N TYR A 43 -15.25 -0.23 8.45
CA TYR A 43 -14.20 0.78 8.52
C TYR A 43 -13.13 0.45 9.57
N GLN A 44 -13.50 -0.11 10.72
CA GLN A 44 -12.57 -0.53 11.77
C GLN A 44 -11.59 -1.62 11.29
N VAL A 45 -12.01 -2.50 10.39
CA VAL A 45 -11.12 -3.52 9.79
C VAL A 45 -10.25 -2.98 8.64
N GLY A 46 -10.33 -1.69 8.34
CA GLY A 46 -9.49 -1.01 7.35
C GLY A 46 -10.04 -1.05 5.92
N ALA A 47 -11.32 -1.28 5.70
CA ALA A 47 -11.92 -1.12 4.38
C ALA A 47 -11.82 0.35 3.91
N ASP A 48 -11.43 0.56 2.67
CA ASP A 48 -11.24 1.89 2.09
C ASP A 48 -12.58 2.53 1.68
N SER A 49 -13.61 1.73 1.44
CA SER A 49 -14.97 2.19 1.13
C SER A 49 -16.01 1.11 1.41
N TYR A 50 -17.25 1.56 1.57
CA TYR A 50 -18.43 0.73 1.81
C TYR A 50 -19.54 1.15 0.85
N LEU A 51 -20.26 0.16 0.27
CA LEU A 51 -21.32 0.42 -0.69
C LEU A 51 -22.51 -0.54 -0.47
N THR A 52 -23.68 0.02 -0.20
CA THR A 52 -24.92 -0.75 0.00
C THR A 52 -25.59 -1.10 -1.31
N LYS A 53 -26.07 -2.33 -1.43
CA LYS A 53 -26.91 -2.81 -2.53
C LYS A 53 -28.39 -2.40 -2.28
N PRO A 54 -29.11 -1.97 -3.32
CA PRO A 54 -28.69 -1.80 -4.71
C PRO A 54 -27.88 -0.51 -4.91
N PHE A 55 -26.84 -0.56 -5.73
CA PHE A 55 -26.04 0.61 -6.11
C PHE A 55 -26.00 0.78 -7.62
N SER A 56 -25.83 2.01 -8.09
CA SER A 56 -25.63 2.28 -9.51
C SER A 56 -24.17 1.99 -9.93
N ALA A 57 -24.00 1.53 -11.17
CA ALA A 57 -22.66 1.35 -11.75
C ALA A 57 -21.83 2.65 -11.72
N THR A 58 -22.46 3.80 -11.93
CA THR A 58 -21.83 5.12 -11.85
C THR A 58 -21.24 5.39 -10.46
N LEU A 59 -21.99 5.06 -9.38
CA LEU A 59 -21.52 5.25 -8.01
C LEU A 59 -20.32 4.34 -7.70
N LEU A 60 -20.38 3.07 -8.10
CA LEU A 60 -19.25 2.14 -7.94
C LEU A 60 -18.02 2.64 -8.71
N HIS A 61 -18.20 3.05 -9.97
CA HIS A 61 -17.12 3.59 -10.79
C HIS A 61 -16.47 4.84 -10.15
N SER A 62 -17.27 5.77 -9.65
CA SER A 62 -16.78 6.96 -8.96
C SER A 62 -15.97 6.60 -7.70
N ARG A 63 -16.41 5.62 -6.92
CA ARG A 63 -15.67 5.15 -5.74
C ARG A 63 -14.33 4.53 -6.11
N ILE A 64 -14.31 3.67 -7.12
CA ILE A 64 -13.06 3.07 -7.64
C ILE A 64 -12.11 4.17 -8.11
N HIS A 65 -12.60 5.10 -8.94
CA HIS A 65 -11.80 6.20 -9.47
C HIS A 65 -11.17 7.03 -8.35
N ASN A 66 -11.97 7.45 -7.37
CA ASN A 66 -11.48 8.25 -6.24
C ASN A 66 -10.41 7.52 -5.42
N LEU A 67 -10.58 6.22 -5.18
CA LEU A 67 -9.57 5.42 -4.45
C LEU A 67 -8.25 5.31 -5.24
N LEU A 68 -8.33 5.09 -6.55
CA LEU A 68 -7.14 5.00 -7.40
C LEU A 68 -6.43 6.35 -7.53
N GLU A 69 -7.17 7.45 -7.71
CA GLU A 69 -6.61 8.81 -7.75
C GLU A 69 -5.94 9.20 -6.42
N SER A 70 -6.57 8.90 -5.28
CA SER A 70 -5.97 9.14 -3.96
C SER A 70 -4.65 8.39 -3.79
N ARG A 71 -4.58 7.14 -4.23
CA ARG A 71 -3.35 6.34 -4.19
C ARG A 71 -2.27 6.91 -5.11
N LYS A 72 -2.64 7.34 -6.30
CA LYS A 72 -1.72 7.98 -7.25
C LYS A 72 -1.14 9.26 -6.68
N LEU A 73 -1.96 10.12 -6.10
CA LEU A 73 -1.50 11.36 -5.46
C LEU A 73 -0.55 11.10 -4.28
N LEU A 74 -0.80 10.06 -3.48
CA LEU A 74 0.12 9.66 -2.40
C LEU A 74 1.47 9.21 -2.95
N ALA A 75 1.47 8.38 -4.00
CA ALA A 75 2.69 7.92 -4.66
C ALA A 75 3.48 9.09 -5.30
N GLU A 76 2.80 10.05 -5.92
CA GLU A 76 3.41 11.25 -6.49
C GLU A 76 4.02 12.14 -5.39
N ARG A 77 3.33 12.34 -4.28
CA ARG A 77 3.86 13.07 -3.10
C ARG A 77 5.10 12.38 -2.53
N PHE A 78 5.08 11.05 -2.44
CA PHE A 78 6.25 10.27 -2.02
C PHE A 78 7.44 10.50 -2.94
N ASN A 79 7.22 10.57 -4.25
CA ASN A 79 8.27 10.85 -5.24
C ASN A 79 8.83 12.27 -5.14
N THR A 80 7.99 13.27 -4.96
CA THR A 80 8.38 14.67 -4.94
C THR A 80 9.04 15.06 -3.62
N ASN A 81 8.55 14.54 -2.49
CA ASN A 81 9.03 14.92 -1.15
C ASN A 81 10.31 14.19 -0.70
N SER A 82 10.75 13.14 -1.40
CA SER A 82 11.98 12.45 -1.06
C SER A 82 13.25 13.27 -1.36
N ILE A 83 13.12 14.47 -1.93
CA ILE A 83 14.21 15.44 -2.13
C ILE A 83 14.43 16.28 -0.86
N LEU A 84 13.44 16.38 0.04
CA LEU A 84 13.53 17.15 1.28
C LEU A 84 13.25 16.22 2.47
N ILE A 85 14.29 15.86 3.18
CA ILE A 85 14.32 14.89 4.29
C ILE A 85 13.30 15.19 5.41
N ASP A 86 12.94 16.46 5.61
CA ASP A 86 12.04 16.90 6.68
C ASP A 86 10.54 16.59 6.45
N LYS A 87 10.13 16.13 5.27
CA LYS A 87 8.72 15.89 4.94
C LYS A 87 8.32 14.41 4.85
N ARG A 88 9.21 13.49 5.18
CA ARG A 88 8.86 12.05 5.28
C ARG A 88 7.74 11.81 6.29
N ALA A 89 7.75 12.51 7.42
CA ALA A 89 6.74 12.38 8.46
C ALA A 89 5.30 12.64 7.96
N ALA A 90 5.07 13.69 7.16
CA ALA A 90 3.73 14.06 6.72
C ALA A 90 3.10 13.08 5.69
N VAL A 91 3.93 12.38 4.91
CA VAL A 91 3.46 11.35 3.97
C VAL A 91 3.22 10.02 4.69
N THR A 92 4.05 9.73 5.71
CA THR A 92 3.95 8.53 6.53
C THR A 92 2.67 8.49 7.36
N GLU A 93 2.19 9.64 7.85
CA GLU A 93 0.94 9.75 8.62
C GLU A 93 -0.32 9.37 7.80
N SER A 94 -0.27 9.48 6.48
CA SER A 94 -1.40 9.15 5.60
C SER A 94 -1.38 7.71 5.08
N MET A 95 -0.30 6.96 5.35
CA MET A 95 -0.14 5.56 4.93
C MET A 95 -0.53 4.60 6.05
N ASN A 96 -0.96 3.39 5.68
CA ASN A 96 -1.17 2.30 6.63
C ASN A 96 0.14 1.96 7.34
N LYS A 97 0.08 1.66 8.66
CA LYS A 97 1.23 1.28 9.48
C LYS A 97 2.10 0.18 8.84
N LEU A 98 1.48 -0.88 8.31
CA LEU A 98 2.17 -1.98 7.64
C LEU A 98 2.89 -1.54 6.34
N ASP A 99 2.34 -0.58 5.63
CA ASP A 99 2.96 -0.05 4.41
C ASP A 99 4.17 0.83 4.76
N ASN A 100 4.12 1.56 5.87
CA ASN A 100 5.27 2.29 6.40
C ASN A 100 6.38 1.35 6.86
N GLU A 101 6.06 0.34 7.68
CA GLU A 101 7.00 -0.69 8.12
C GLU A 101 7.66 -1.42 6.94
N PHE A 102 6.89 -1.67 5.88
CA PHE A 102 7.40 -2.26 4.65
C PHE A 102 8.47 -1.36 4.00
N LEU A 103 8.18 -0.07 3.82
CA LEU A 103 9.12 0.87 3.19
C LEU A 103 10.36 1.10 4.07
N GLU A 104 10.21 1.21 5.38
CA GLU A 104 11.33 1.32 6.32
C GLU A 104 12.26 0.10 6.22
N LYS A 105 11.69 -1.10 6.19
CA LYS A 105 12.46 -2.34 6.05
C LYS A 105 13.18 -2.42 4.71
N ILE A 106 12.53 -2.03 3.61
CA ILE A 106 13.17 -1.95 2.29
C ILE A 106 14.32 -0.94 2.29
N ASN A 107 14.11 0.26 2.86
CA ASN A 107 15.16 1.27 2.96
C ASN A 107 16.37 0.74 3.73
N LYS A 108 16.15 0.15 4.90
CA LYS A 108 17.22 -0.44 5.70
C LYS A 108 17.98 -1.52 4.94
N LEU A 109 17.29 -2.44 4.24
CA LEU A 109 17.93 -3.48 3.44
C LEU A 109 18.79 -2.91 2.30
N ILE A 110 18.37 -1.78 1.71
CA ILE A 110 19.15 -1.08 0.69
C ILE A 110 20.35 -0.39 1.33
N GLU A 111 20.16 0.33 2.43
CA GLU A 111 21.21 1.06 3.16
C GLU A 111 22.30 0.13 3.69
N ASP A 112 21.95 -1.01 4.28
CA ASP A 112 22.89 -2.01 4.80
C ASP A 112 23.80 -2.59 3.69
N ARG A 113 23.38 -2.49 2.43
CA ARG A 113 24.15 -2.97 1.26
C ARG A 113 24.63 -1.89 0.30
N LEU A 114 24.55 -0.63 0.67
CA LEU A 114 25.04 0.47 -0.19
C LEU A 114 26.50 0.29 -0.59
N SER A 115 27.32 -0.27 0.30
CA SER A 115 28.76 -0.53 0.08
C SER A 115 29.01 -1.79 -0.76
N SER A 116 28.02 -2.65 -0.99
CA SER A 116 28.16 -3.86 -1.78
C SER A 116 27.75 -3.62 -3.23
N GLU A 117 28.49 -4.18 -4.18
CA GLU A 117 28.33 -3.89 -5.62
C GLU A 117 26.97 -4.28 -6.22
N LYS A 118 26.21 -5.19 -5.58
CA LYS A 118 24.94 -5.70 -6.19
C LYS A 118 23.83 -5.79 -5.15
N ILE A 119 22.94 -4.80 -5.16
CA ILE A 119 21.59 -4.95 -4.64
C ILE A 119 20.71 -5.33 -5.82
N ASP A 120 20.17 -6.54 -5.82
CA ASP A 120 19.21 -6.99 -6.83
C ASP A 120 17.80 -7.20 -6.23
N ILE A 121 16.83 -7.36 -7.12
CA ILE A 121 15.43 -7.56 -6.73
C ILE A 121 15.26 -8.90 -5.99
N GLY A 122 16.04 -9.93 -6.38
CA GLY A 122 16.00 -11.25 -5.77
C GLY A 122 16.30 -11.16 -4.26
N TYR A 123 17.40 -10.49 -3.91
CA TYR A 123 17.75 -10.27 -2.50
C TYR A 123 16.63 -9.59 -1.70
N LEU A 124 16.04 -8.52 -2.25
CA LEU A 124 14.96 -7.81 -1.55
C LEU A 124 13.70 -8.67 -1.42
N SER A 125 13.34 -9.43 -2.45
CA SER A 125 12.17 -10.30 -2.41
C SER A 125 12.32 -11.44 -1.41
N ASP A 126 13.51 -12.05 -1.34
CA ASP A 126 13.82 -13.12 -0.38
C ASP A 126 13.81 -12.58 1.07
N ALA A 127 14.46 -11.43 1.32
CA ALA A 127 14.48 -10.78 2.62
C ALA A 127 13.09 -10.32 3.11
N MET A 128 12.17 -10.01 2.18
CA MET A 128 10.79 -9.65 2.47
C MET A 128 9.82 -10.84 2.46
N CYS A 129 10.32 -12.06 2.17
CA CYS A 129 9.51 -13.28 2.01
C CYS A 129 8.35 -13.08 1.00
N MET A 130 8.64 -12.45 -0.14
CA MET A 130 7.68 -12.13 -1.20
C MET A 130 8.20 -12.60 -2.55
N SER A 131 7.30 -12.88 -3.50
CA SER A 131 7.71 -13.04 -4.89
C SER A 131 8.13 -11.70 -5.51
N ASN A 132 9.00 -11.73 -6.52
CA ASN A 132 9.42 -10.53 -7.27
C ASN A 132 8.23 -9.73 -7.80
N SER A 133 7.19 -10.42 -8.26
CA SER A 133 5.97 -9.77 -8.78
C SER A 133 5.13 -9.12 -7.68
N THR A 134 5.07 -9.70 -6.48
CA THR A 134 4.38 -9.10 -5.33
C THR A 134 5.14 -7.88 -4.84
N LEU A 135 6.46 -7.98 -4.70
CA LEU A 135 7.32 -6.87 -4.34
C LEU A 135 7.18 -5.71 -5.34
N TYR A 136 7.26 -5.99 -6.64
CA TYR A 136 7.09 -4.99 -7.68
C TYR A 136 5.74 -4.26 -7.59
N ARG A 137 4.63 -5.01 -7.48
CA ARG A 137 3.28 -4.41 -7.40
C ARG A 137 3.14 -3.53 -6.17
N LYS A 138 3.62 -3.99 -5.01
CA LYS A 138 3.55 -3.21 -3.77
C LYS A 138 4.41 -1.95 -3.85
N MET A 139 5.64 -2.06 -4.31
CA MET A 139 6.53 -0.91 -4.52
C MET A 139 5.90 0.12 -5.47
N LYS A 140 5.37 -0.35 -6.61
CA LYS A 140 4.73 0.52 -7.60
C LYS A 140 3.49 1.21 -7.04
N ALA A 141 2.67 0.50 -6.24
CA ALA A 141 1.47 1.06 -5.62
C ALA A 141 1.79 2.11 -4.55
N LEU A 142 2.84 1.92 -3.74
CA LEU A 142 3.17 2.81 -2.63
C LEU A 142 4.01 4.01 -3.07
N THR A 143 4.95 3.79 -4.00
CA THR A 143 5.96 4.81 -4.36
C THR A 143 5.81 5.34 -5.78
N GLY A 144 4.99 4.71 -6.62
CA GLY A 144 4.90 5.01 -8.06
C GLY A 144 6.12 4.55 -8.87
N LEU A 145 7.17 4.02 -8.22
CA LEU A 145 8.41 3.57 -8.85
C LEU A 145 8.47 2.05 -8.96
N SER A 146 9.15 1.55 -9.97
CA SER A 146 9.58 0.15 -10.00
C SER A 146 10.63 -0.09 -8.91
N THR A 147 10.82 -1.35 -8.51
CA THR A 147 11.82 -1.70 -7.48
C THR A 147 13.23 -1.24 -7.87
N ASN A 148 13.60 -1.39 -9.14
CA ASN A 148 14.91 -0.93 -9.64
C ASN A 148 15.06 0.59 -9.62
N GLU A 149 14.03 1.34 -10.02
CA GLU A 149 14.03 2.80 -9.95
C GLU A 149 14.15 3.28 -8.50
N TYR A 150 13.46 2.61 -7.58
CA TYR A 150 13.53 2.93 -6.17
C TYR A 150 14.93 2.70 -5.58
N ILE A 151 15.56 1.54 -5.87
CA ILE A 151 16.94 1.26 -5.47
C ILE A 151 17.90 2.32 -5.98
N ARG A 152 17.80 2.69 -7.27
CA ARG A 152 18.65 3.74 -7.86
C ARG A 152 18.45 5.08 -7.16
N LYS A 153 17.21 5.45 -6.86
CA LYS A 153 16.86 6.68 -6.17
C LYS A 153 17.49 6.74 -4.77
N ILE A 154 17.37 5.67 -3.96
CA ILE A 154 17.98 5.62 -2.63
C ILE A 154 19.50 5.68 -2.73
N LYS A 155 20.13 4.93 -3.65
CA LYS A 155 21.58 5.00 -3.89
C LYS A 155 22.06 6.41 -4.25
N MET A 156 21.32 7.11 -5.11
CA MET A 156 21.67 8.47 -5.50
C MET A 156 21.57 9.45 -4.31
N LEU A 157 20.51 9.32 -3.51
CA LEU A 157 20.31 10.16 -2.31
C LEU A 157 21.40 9.94 -1.26
N SER A 158 21.84 8.70 -1.06
CA SER A 158 22.92 8.38 -0.11
C SER A 158 24.27 8.95 -0.52
N LEU A 159 24.54 9.12 -1.82
CA LEU A 159 25.77 9.75 -2.33
C LEU A 159 25.80 11.27 -2.12
N ILE A 160 24.66 11.92 -1.96
CA ILE A 160 24.55 13.37 -1.74
C ILE A 160 24.77 13.72 -0.25
N HIS A 161 24.59 12.74 0.66
CA HIS A 161 24.72 12.93 2.11
C HIS A 161 26.09 12.53 2.70
N ILE A 162 27.06 12.18 1.85
CA ILE A 162 28.46 12.01 2.22
C ILE A 162 29.21 13.30 1.85
#